data_a229f375ed83c73c28959e69790a726a
#
_entry.id   a229f375ed83c73c28959e69790a726a
#
_cell.length_a   1.000
_cell.length_b   1.000
_cell.length_c   1.000
_cell.angle_alpha   90.00
_cell.angle_beta   90.00
_cell.angle_gamma   90.00
#
_symmetry.space_group_name_H-M   'P 1'
#
loop_
_entity.id
_entity.type
_entity.pdbx_description
1 polymer ?
#
loop_
_entity_poly.entity_id
_entity_poly.type
_entity_poly.pdbx_seq_one_letter_code
_entity_poly.pdbx_strand_id
1 'polypeptide(L)' 'MRFRWNAWNLEHATKHGCTVDEIESVVRNAGRGYPRKLGDGKYLVEGRGTGDRFVEVIFIYSPPQTIYVIHAMPLSRSGR' A
#
# COMPACT_ATOMS: atom_id res chain seq x y z
N MET A 1 -3.93 -3.54 13.71
CA MET A 1 -3.21 -2.88 12.61
C MET A 1 -3.53 -1.40 12.60
N ARG A 2 -2.51 -0.60 12.66
CA ARG A 2 -2.66 0.83 12.76
C ARG A 2 -1.86 1.50 11.65
N PHE A 3 -2.46 2.44 10.93
CA PHE A 3 -1.76 3.21 9.91
C PHE A 3 -1.33 4.54 10.47
N ARG A 4 -0.11 4.94 10.16
CA ARG A 4 0.41 6.23 10.57
C ARG A 4 0.60 7.10 9.32
N TRP A 5 -0.01 8.29 9.35
CA TRP A 5 0.07 9.24 8.25
C TRP A 5 0.64 10.56 8.75
N ASN A 6 1.55 11.12 7.98
CA ASN A 6 2.03 12.47 8.23
C ASN A 6 2.14 13.16 6.89
N ALA A 7 2.60 14.41 6.88
CA ALA A 7 2.62 15.18 5.63
C ALA A 7 3.47 14.50 4.57
N TRP A 8 4.60 13.92 4.98
CA TRP A 8 5.51 13.33 4.02
C TRP A 8 4.89 12.13 3.31
N ASN A 9 4.39 11.18 4.08
CA ASN A 9 3.90 9.97 3.42
C ASN A 9 2.52 10.16 2.81
N LEU A 10 1.74 11.10 3.33
CA LEU A 10 0.48 11.43 2.70
C LEU A 10 0.71 11.90 1.27
N GLU A 11 1.67 12.80 1.09
CA GLU A 11 1.98 13.29 -0.25
C GLU A 11 2.56 12.18 -1.13
N HIS A 12 3.53 11.44 -0.62
CA HIS A 12 4.21 10.44 -1.44
C HIS A 12 3.32 9.27 -1.81
N ALA A 13 2.44 8.85 -0.90
CA ALA A 13 1.59 7.70 -1.16
C ALA A 13 0.39 8.04 -2.03
N THR A 14 -0.05 9.30 -2.04
CA THR A 14 -1.25 9.65 -2.82
C THR A 14 -0.95 10.32 -4.15
N LYS A 15 0.33 10.57 -4.45
CA LYS A 15 0.65 11.35 -5.64
C LYS A 15 0.30 10.66 -6.95
N HIS A 16 0.11 9.36 -6.94
CA HIS A 16 -0.26 8.61 -8.15
C HIS A 16 -1.76 8.36 -8.25
N GLY A 17 -2.55 9.07 -7.45
CA GLY A 17 -4.00 9.02 -7.60
C GLY A 17 -4.72 8.06 -6.68
N CYS A 18 -4.04 7.45 -5.74
CA CYS A 18 -4.70 6.60 -4.74
C CYS A 18 -5.09 7.45 -3.55
N THR A 19 -6.27 7.19 -2.98
CA THR A 19 -6.68 7.86 -1.76
C THR A 19 -6.18 7.07 -0.55
N VAL A 20 -6.17 7.72 0.61
CA VAL A 20 -5.83 7.05 1.85
C VAL A 20 -6.73 5.84 2.08
N ASP A 21 -8.04 6.01 1.87
CA ASP A 21 -8.98 4.92 2.09
C ASP A 21 -8.70 3.74 1.19
N GLU A 22 -8.38 3.99 -0.07
CA GLU A 22 -8.06 2.93 -1.00
C GLU A 22 -6.79 2.20 -0.57
N ILE A 23 -5.76 2.95 -0.18
CA ILE A 23 -4.50 2.36 0.23
C ILE A 23 -4.70 1.47 1.46
N GLU A 24 -5.39 1.98 2.46
CA GLU A 24 -5.62 1.20 3.67
C GLU A 24 -6.44 -0.05 3.37
N SER A 25 -7.42 0.07 2.49
CA SER A 25 -8.23 -1.09 2.12
C SER A 25 -7.40 -2.17 1.45
N VAL A 26 -6.50 -1.77 0.55
CA VAL A 26 -5.64 -2.74 -0.13
C VAL A 26 -4.79 -3.50 0.88
N VAL A 27 -4.21 -2.80 1.85
CA VAL A 27 -3.36 -3.45 2.84
C VAL A 27 -4.19 -4.34 3.77
N ARG A 28 -5.36 -3.85 4.23
CA ARG A 28 -6.19 -4.62 5.16
C ARG A 28 -6.71 -5.91 4.51
N ASN A 29 -6.90 -5.90 3.21
CA ASN A 29 -7.48 -7.04 2.51
C ASN A 29 -6.43 -7.84 1.74
N ALA A 30 -5.19 -7.76 2.17
CA ALA A 30 -4.09 -8.46 1.51
C ALA A 30 -4.42 -9.94 1.38
N GLY A 31 -4.23 -10.45 0.17
CA GLY A 31 -4.52 -11.83 -0.11
C GLY A 31 -3.36 -12.75 0.25
N ARG A 32 -3.51 -13.98 -0.17
CA ARG A 32 -2.52 -15.01 0.09
C ARG A 32 -1.20 -14.63 -0.56
N GLY A 33 -0.10 -14.82 0.17
CA GLY A 33 1.21 -14.47 -0.33
C GLY A 33 1.63 -13.04 0.00
N TYR A 34 0.76 -12.28 0.63
CA TYR A 34 1.07 -10.91 1.01
C TYR A 34 0.86 -10.70 2.50
N PRO A 35 1.54 -9.74 3.09
CA PRO A 35 2.52 -8.86 2.46
C PRO A 35 3.81 -9.61 2.15
N ARG A 36 4.50 -9.16 1.12
CA ARG A 36 5.75 -9.77 0.70
C ARG A 36 6.92 -8.92 1.18
N LYS A 37 7.90 -9.56 1.80
CA LYS A 37 9.08 -8.83 2.28
C LYS A 37 9.92 -8.36 1.12
N LEU A 38 10.36 -7.10 1.19
CA LEU A 38 11.26 -6.53 0.20
C LEU A 38 12.67 -6.32 0.76
N GLY A 39 12.86 -6.49 2.07
CA GLY A 39 14.13 -6.17 2.69
C GLY A 39 14.10 -4.79 3.32
N ASP A 40 15.01 -4.51 4.23
CA ASP A 40 15.15 -3.21 4.90
C ASP A 40 13.85 -2.78 5.61
N GLY A 41 13.10 -3.74 6.13
CA GLY A 41 11.88 -3.42 6.84
C GLY A 41 10.70 -3.06 5.96
N LYS A 42 10.83 -3.21 4.64
CA LYS A 42 9.79 -2.84 3.70
C LYS A 42 8.99 -4.05 3.27
N TYR A 43 7.73 -3.81 3.02
CA TYR A 43 6.77 -4.84 2.61
C TYR A 43 5.92 -4.34 1.47
N LEU A 44 5.52 -5.27 0.61
CA LEU A 44 4.70 -5.00 -0.56
C LEU A 44 3.37 -5.72 -0.45
N VAL A 45 2.30 -5.01 -0.80
CA VAL A 45 0.99 -5.62 -1.03
C VAL A 45 0.51 -5.19 -2.40
N GLU A 46 0.03 -6.14 -3.19
CA GLU A 46 -0.67 -5.82 -4.43
C GLU A 46 -2.08 -6.38 -4.29
N GLY A 47 -3.07 -5.56 -4.56
CA GLY A 47 -4.44 -6.01 -4.40
C GLY A 47 -5.42 -5.09 -5.08
N ARG A 48 -6.69 -5.45 -4.98
CA ARG A 48 -7.74 -4.68 -5.60
C ARG A 48 -7.97 -3.38 -4.87
N GLY A 49 -7.99 -2.30 -5.64
CA GLY A 49 -8.36 -1.01 -5.13
C GLY A 49 -9.72 -0.60 -5.63
N THR A 50 -9.95 0.69 -5.64
CA THR A 50 -11.21 1.27 -6.09
C THR A 50 -11.42 0.98 -7.58
N GLY A 51 -12.65 0.67 -7.95
CA GLY A 51 -13.00 0.48 -9.35
C GLY A 51 -12.33 -0.73 -9.97
N ASP A 52 -12.05 -1.74 -9.18
CA ASP A 52 -11.48 -2.99 -9.67
C ASP A 52 -10.08 -2.88 -10.22
N ARG A 53 -9.43 -1.77 -10.04
CA ARG A 53 -8.05 -1.66 -10.47
C ARG A 53 -7.14 -2.30 -9.43
N PHE A 54 -5.98 -2.75 -9.87
CA PHE A 54 -4.98 -3.25 -8.93
C PHE A 54 -4.07 -2.12 -8.50
N VAL A 55 -3.67 -2.16 -7.25
CA VAL A 55 -2.83 -1.14 -6.64
C VAL A 55 -1.69 -1.82 -5.92
N GLU A 56 -0.48 -1.31 -6.10
CA GLU A 56 0.64 -1.78 -5.28
C GLU A 56 0.88 -0.78 -4.16
N VAL A 57 1.14 -1.29 -2.96
CA VAL A 57 1.41 -0.47 -1.79
C VAL A 57 2.69 -0.98 -1.16
N ILE A 58 3.60 -0.07 -0.85
CA ILE A 58 4.82 -0.42 -0.13
C ILE A 58 4.79 0.32 1.19
N PHE A 59 5.08 -0.41 2.26
CA PHE A 59 5.05 0.20 3.59
C PHE A 59 6.19 -0.32 4.44
N ILE A 60 6.48 0.43 5.49
CA ILE A 60 7.41 0.02 6.53
C ILE A 60 6.57 -0.40 7.73
N TYR A 61 6.91 -1.54 8.31
CA TYR A 61 6.19 -2.05 9.45
C TYR A 61 7.00 -1.79 10.71
N SER A 62 6.37 -1.15 11.67
CA SER A 62 6.97 -0.90 12.98
C SER A 62 6.16 -1.60 14.04
N PRO A 63 6.79 -2.49 14.81
CA PRO A 63 6.08 -3.07 15.95
C PRO A 63 5.69 -2.00 16.95
N PRO A 64 4.54 -2.15 17.61
CA PRO A 64 3.60 -3.24 17.49
C PRO A 64 2.47 -2.88 16.52
N GLN A 65 2.55 -3.30 15.29
CA GLN A 65 1.42 -3.24 14.35
C GLN A 65 1.18 -1.86 13.75
N THR A 66 2.25 -1.09 13.55
CA THR A 66 2.12 0.21 12.89
C THR A 66 2.60 0.11 11.45
N ILE A 67 1.75 0.55 10.53
CA ILE A 67 2.00 0.52 9.10
C ILE A 67 2.26 1.96 8.65
N TYR A 68 3.43 2.18 8.07
CA TYR A 68 3.80 3.50 7.55
C TYR A 68 3.97 3.37 6.05
N VAL A 69 2.95 3.78 5.30
CA VAL A 69 2.96 3.65 3.84
C VAL A 69 3.92 4.67 3.25
N ILE A 70 4.76 4.22 2.33
CA ILE A 70 5.73 5.11 1.68
C ILE A 70 5.52 5.21 0.18
N HIS A 71 4.65 4.36 -0.39
CA HIS A 71 4.42 4.36 -1.83
C HIS A 71 3.12 3.64 -2.13
N ALA A 72 2.34 4.18 -3.06
CA ALA A 72 1.18 3.49 -3.58
C ALA A 72 0.94 3.93 -5.01
N MET A 73 0.58 2.99 -5.86
CA MET A 73 0.44 3.29 -7.28
C MET A 73 -0.48 2.28 -7.93
N PRO A 74 -1.40 2.75 -8.79
CA PRO A 74 -2.17 1.79 -9.59
C PRO A 74 -1.25 1.05 -10.53
N LEU A 75 -1.51 -0.24 -10.70
CA LEU A 75 -0.72 -1.06 -11.60
C LEU A 75 -1.35 -1.07 -12.96
N SER A 76 -0.51 -0.97 -13.98
CA SER A 76 -0.98 -1.05 -15.34
C SER A 76 -1.40 -2.48 -15.66
N ARG A 77 -2.50 -2.60 -16.38
CA ARG A 77 -2.95 -3.90 -16.83
C ARG A 77 -2.80 -4.04 -18.33
N SER A 78 -2.06 -3.15 -18.91
CA SER A 78 -1.99 -3.05 -20.36
C SER A 78 -1.25 -4.19 -21.02
N GLY A 79 -0.62 -5.01 -20.26
CA GLY A 79 0.07 -6.15 -20.83
C GLY A 79 -0.83 -7.31 -21.16
N ARG A 80 -2.10 -7.12 -21.00
CA ARG A 80 -2.94 -8.24 -21.09
C ARG A 80 -3.55 -8.39 -22.32
#